data_0af62f17ecd8b73ea14484c91e25e069
#
_entry.id   0af62f17ecd8b73ea14484c91e25e069
#
_cell.length_a   1.000
_cell.length_b   1.000
_cell.length_c   1.000
_cell.angle_alpha   90.00
_cell.angle_beta   90.00
_cell.angle_gamma   90.00
#
_symmetry.space_group_name_H-M   'P 1'
#
loop_
_entity.id
_entity.type
_entity.pdbx_description
1 polymer ?
#
loop_
_entity_poly.entity_id
_entity_poly.type
_entity_poly.pdbx_seq_one_letter_code
_entity_poly.pdbx_strand_id
1 'polypeptide(L)'
;MNANVSLKKTTGNDSGWILTTAGWGMAVAMGAYAVFNFSGAHLNPAVTLGLVSIGELESAKAPAYIAGQFTGAILGAIAVWLAFLPHWEATDDPKTKLGVFSTGPAIDRPGANFLTETIGTFVLVLGLLAIYSADSLTPEVRESIGVVHRKKAEVIQNQWAYSLKPLLAGLLVFVIGMGL
;
A
#
# COMPACT_ATOMS: atom_id res chain seq x y z
N MET A 1 6.39 2.98 -11.51
CA MET A 1 6.26 4.45 -11.46
C MET A 1 7.59 5.13 -11.13
N ASN A 2 8.29 4.77 -10.04
CA ASN A 2 9.59 5.37 -9.69
C ASN A 2 10.62 5.30 -10.82
N ALA A 3 10.73 4.17 -11.52
CA ALA A 3 11.63 4.07 -12.67
C ALA A 3 11.36 5.16 -13.72
N ASN A 4 10.08 5.44 -14.02
CA ASN A 4 9.70 6.46 -15.00
C ASN A 4 9.93 7.91 -14.51
N VAL A 5 10.02 8.14 -13.20
CA VAL A 5 10.29 9.47 -12.63
C VAL A 5 11.79 9.69 -12.43
N SER A 6 12.51 8.66 -12.02
CA SER A 6 13.90 8.77 -11.56
C SER A 6 14.94 8.56 -12.66
N LEU A 7 14.69 7.58 -13.58
CA LEU A 7 15.70 7.23 -14.58
C LEU A 7 15.77 8.29 -15.70
N LYS A 8 16.97 8.48 -16.26
CA LYS A 8 17.19 9.40 -17.38
C LYS A 8 16.44 8.98 -18.65
N LYS A 9 16.07 9.95 -19.45
CA LYS A 9 15.40 9.81 -20.75
C LYS A 9 14.03 9.13 -20.71
N THR A 10 13.42 9.00 -19.55
CA THR A 10 12.04 8.56 -19.41
C THR A 10 11.07 9.72 -19.60
N THR A 11 9.84 9.42 -19.99
CA THR A 11 8.80 10.45 -20.20
C THR A 11 8.37 11.15 -18.92
N GLY A 12 8.54 10.50 -17.77
CA GLY A 12 8.18 11.04 -16.46
C GLY A 12 9.36 11.63 -15.68
N ASN A 13 10.55 11.73 -16.28
CA ASN A 13 11.70 12.29 -15.60
C ASN A 13 11.40 13.73 -15.14
N ASP A 14 11.77 14.03 -13.89
CA ASP A 14 11.54 15.34 -13.26
C ASP A 14 10.08 15.74 -13.04
N SER A 15 9.11 14.81 -13.18
CA SER A 15 7.68 15.07 -12.95
C SER A 15 7.29 15.32 -11.48
N GLY A 16 8.23 15.13 -10.56
CA GLY A 16 8.08 15.47 -9.16
C GLY A 16 7.41 14.42 -8.28
N TRP A 17 7.34 14.75 -7.00
CA TRP A 17 6.94 13.84 -5.92
C TRP A 17 5.47 13.41 -6.00
N ILE A 18 4.58 14.29 -6.47
CA ILE A 18 3.14 13.99 -6.62
C ILE A 18 2.92 12.80 -7.57
N LEU A 19 3.61 12.77 -8.71
CA LEU A 19 3.48 11.66 -9.66
C LEU A 19 3.97 10.35 -9.05
N THR A 20 5.06 10.40 -8.28
CA THR A 20 5.62 9.24 -7.58
C THR A 20 4.62 8.67 -6.58
N THR A 21 4.10 9.50 -5.68
CA THR A 21 3.16 9.08 -4.63
C THR A 21 1.81 8.64 -5.18
N ALA A 22 1.30 9.32 -6.19
CA ALA A 22 0.10 8.89 -6.92
C ALA A 22 0.30 7.51 -7.54
N GLY A 23 1.45 7.28 -8.15
CA GLY A 23 1.79 5.98 -8.71
C GLY A 23 1.86 4.87 -7.67
N TRP A 24 2.40 5.13 -6.49
CA TRP A 24 2.41 4.17 -5.38
C TRP A 24 1.00 3.85 -4.91
N GLY A 25 0.19 4.87 -4.66
CA GLY A 25 -1.19 4.67 -4.25
C GLY A 25 -1.99 3.86 -5.26
N MET A 26 -1.89 4.18 -6.55
CA MET A 26 -2.56 3.42 -7.60
C MET A 26 -2.02 1.99 -7.74
N ALA A 27 -0.72 1.77 -7.58
CA ALA A 27 -0.14 0.43 -7.59
C ALA A 27 -0.66 -0.43 -6.44
N VAL A 28 -0.76 0.14 -5.23
CA VAL A 28 -1.35 -0.54 -4.07
C VAL A 28 -2.83 -0.85 -4.32
N ALA A 29 -3.60 0.11 -4.84
CA ALA A 29 -5.01 -0.12 -5.18
C ALA A 29 -5.17 -1.27 -6.18
N MET A 30 -4.42 -1.26 -7.28
CA MET A 30 -4.48 -2.31 -8.31
C MET A 30 -4.03 -3.67 -7.79
N GLY A 31 -2.94 -3.72 -7.01
CA GLY A 31 -2.49 -4.94 -6.36
C GLY A 31 -3.54 -5.48 -5.39
N ALA A 32 -4.16 -4.61 -4.60
CA ALA A 32 -5.22 -5.00 -3.69
C ALA A 32 -6.44 -5.54 -4.44
N TYR A 33 -6.90 -4.88 -5.50
CA TYR A 33 -8.00 -5.42 -6.33
C TYR A 33 -7.69 -6.82 -6.88
N ALA A 34 -6.46 -7.06 -7.29
CA ALA A 34 -6.08 -8.35 -7.86
C ALA A 34 -6.14 -9.50 -6.86
N VAL A 35 -5.83 -9.26 -5.58
CA VAL A 35 -5.65 -10.34 -4.59
C VAL A 35 -6.55 -10.24 -3.36
N PHE A 36 -7.39 -9.22 -3.25
CA PHE A 36 -8.23 -8.99 -2.06
C PHE A 36 -9.09 -10.21 -1.70
N ASN A 37 -9.76 -10.80 -2.67
CA ASN A 37 -10.63 -11.96 -2.48
C ASN A 37 -9.89 -13.26 -2.13
N PHE A 38 -8.57 -13.30 -2.32
CA PHE A 38 -7.74 -14.48 -2.05
C PHE A 38 -7.02 -14.39 -0.71
N SER A 39 -6.50 -13.21 -0.37
CA SER A 39 -5.59 -13.04 0.77
C SER A 39 -5.92 -11.86 1.67
N GLY A 40 -6.99 -11.11 1.41
CA GLY A 40 -7.27 -9.85 2.11
C GLY A 40 -6.31 -8.72 1.73
N ALA A 41 -5.41 -8.96 0.77
CA ALA A 41 -4.51 -7.95 0.18
C ALA A 41 -3.68 -7.16 1.20
N HIS A 42 -3.02 -7.83 2.14
CA HIS A 42 -2.17 -7.16 3.13
C HIS A 42 -1.04 -6.36 2.46
N LEU A 43 -0.39 -6.92 1.43
CA LEU A 43 0.67 -6.32 0.60
C LEU A 43 1.87 -5.73 1.37
N ASN A 44 1.87 -5.82 2.69
CA ASN A 44 2.87 -5.23 3.57
C ASN A 44 3.05 -6.08 4.84
N PRO A 45 4.29 -6.43 5.24
CA PRO A 45 4.56 -7.18 6.47
C PRO A 45 4.02 -6.50 7.74
N ALA A 46 4.09 -5.17 7.86
CA ALA A 46 3.58 -4.45 9.02
C ALA A 46 2.06 -4.57 9.14
N VAL A 47 1.33 -4.54 8.02
CA VAL A 47 -0.13 -4.79 7.99
C VAL A 47 -0.42 -6.23 8.41
N THR A 48 0.33 -7.21 7.92
CA THR A 48 0.19 -8.62 8.31
C THR A 48 0.38 -8.79 9.81
N LEU A 49 1.43 -8.21 10.40
CA LEU A 49 1.70 -8.27 11.83
C LEU A 49 0.65 -7.52 12.65
N GLY A 50 0.18 -6.38 12.15
CA GLY A 50 -0.92 -5.63 12.77
C GLY A 50 -2.18 -6.47 12.89
N LEU A 51 -2.58 -7.17 11.83
CA LEU A 51 -3.75 -8.06 11.82
C LEU A 51 -3.57 -9.28 12.74
N VAL A 52 -2.35 -9.82 12.85
CA VAL A 52 -2.04 -10.86 13.84
C VAL A 52 -2.21 -10.34 15.26
N SER A 53 -1.74 -9.12 15.54
CA SER A 53 -1.77 -8.54 16.90
C SER A 53 -3.18 -8.32 17.45
N ILE A 54 -4.15 -8.12 16.57
CA ILE A 54 -5.57 -7.94 16.92
C ILE A 54 -6.41 -9.21 16.73
N GLY A 55 -5.78 -10.34 16.36
CA GLY A 55 -6.46 -11.64 16.20
C GLY A 55 -7.24 -11.83 14.90
N GLU A 56 -7.15 -10.91 13.94
CA GLU A 56 -7.81 -11.00 12.62
C GLU A 56 -7.07 -11.94 11.65
N LEU A 57 -5.81 -12.27 11.93
CA LEU A 57 -5.03 -13.27 11.21
C LEU A 57 -4.40 -14.25 12.20
N GLU A 58 -4.56 -15.54 11.95
CA GLU A 58 -3.84 -16.58 12.69
C GLU A 58 -2.32 -16.40 12.54
N SER A 59 -1.59 -16.37 13.66
CA SER A 59 -0.14 -16.16 13.68
C SER A 59 0.63 -17.19 12.83
N ALA A 60 0.12 -18.42 12.73
CA ALA A 60 0.69 -19.47 11.91
C ALA A 60 0.70 -19.17 10.40
N LYS A 61 -0.18 -18.27 9.93
CA LYS A 61 -0.25 -17.86 8.51
C LYS A 61 0.71 -16.72 8.17
N ALA A 62 1.14 -15.93 9.16
CA ALA A 62 1.99 -14.75 8.94
C ALA A 62 3.29 -15.03 8.17
N PRO A 63 4.05 -16.10 8.46
CA PRO A 63 5.26 -16.41 7.71
C PRO A 63 5.03 -16.61 6.21
N ALA A 64 3.94 -17.28 5.83
CA ALA A 64 3.60 -17.50 4.41
C ALA A 64 3.25 -16.17 3.71
N TYR A 65 2.48 -15.29 4.38
CA TYR A 65 2.18 -13.95 3.86
C TYR A 65 3.45 -13.13 3.64
N ILE A 66 4.33 -13.08 4.64
CA ILE A 66 5.58 -12.32 4.57
C ILE A 66 6.50 -12.87 3.49
N ALA A 67 6.65 -14.18 3.41
CA ALA A 67 7.45 -14.84 2.35
C ALA A 67 6.91 -14.51 0.96
N GLY A 68 5.60 -14.58 0.76
CA GLY A 68 4.95 -14.18 -0.49
C GLY A 68 5.16 -12.71 -0.85
N GLN A 69 5.09 -11.80 0.13
CA GLN A 69 5.34 -10.37 -0.05
C GLN A 69 6.78 -10.09 -0.49
N PHE A 70 7.78 -10.67 0.17
CA PHE A 70 9.18 -10.51 -0.22
C PHE A 70 9.47 -11.12 -1.59
N THR A 71 8.97 -12.32 -1.87
CA THR A 71 9.12 -12.95 -3.18
C THR A 71 8.50 -12.10 -4.29
N GLY A 72 7.28 -11.61 -4.07
CA GLY A 72 6.59 -10.72 -5.00
C GLY A 72 7.34 -9.41 -5.24
N ALA A 73 7.91 -8.81 -4.19
CA ALA A 73 8.71 -7.59 -4.28
C ALA A 73 9.98 -7.81 -5.14
N ILE A 74 10.69 -8.92 -4.95
CA ILE A 74 11.88 -9.28 -5.74
C ILE A 74 11.51 -9.49 -7.20
N LEU A 75 10.46 -10.26 -7.47
CA LEU A 75 10.01 -10.50 -8.85
C LEU A 75 9.54 -9.21 -9.53
N GLY A 76 8.83 -8.35 -8.79
CA GLY A 76 8.42 -7.03 -9.27
C GLY A 76 9.61 -6.13 -9.59
N ALA A 77 10.64 -6.12 -8.73
CA ALA A 77 11.86 -5.36 -8.97
C ALA A 77 12.61 -5.84 -10.24
N ILE A 78 12.70 -7.15 -10.43
CA ILE A 78 13.29 -7.74 -11.65
C ILE A 78 12.49 -7.32 -12.89
N ALA A 79 11.16 -7.41 -12.84
CA ALA A 79 10.30 -6.99 -13.94
C ALA A 79 10.47 -5.51 -14.30
N VAL A 80 10.54 -4.62 -13.30
CA VAL A 80 10.81 -3.19 -13.51
C VAL A 80 12.20 -2.97 -14.11
N TRP A 81 13.22 -3.64 -13.60
CA TRP A 81 14.57 -3.53 -14.14
C TRP A 81 14.62 -3.94 -15.61
N LEU A 82 14.01 -5.08 -15.97
CA LEU A 82 13.93 -5.54 -17.37
C LEU A 82 13.18 -4.56 -18.27
N ALA A 83 12.08 -4.02 -17.81
CA ALA A 83 11.26 -3.07 -18.58
C ALA A 83 11.97 -1.74 -18.86
N PHE A 84 12.95 -1.36 -18.03
CA PHE A 84 13.67 -0.09 -18.13
C PHE A 84 15.17 -0.25 -18.43
N LEU A 85 15.61 -1.40 -18.95
CA LEU A 85 17.02 -1.69 -19.22
C LEU A 85 17.78 -0.57 -19.94
N PRO A 86 17.30 0.00 -21.07
CA PRO A 86 18.02 1.08 -21.76
C PRO A 86 18.12 2.37 -20.92
N HIS A 87 17.11 2.67 -20.14
CA HIS A 87 17.11 3.83 -19.24
C HIS A 87 18.04 3.62 -18.04
N TRP A 88 18.14 2.37 -17.59
CA TRP A 88 19.05 1.96 -16.54
C TRP A 88 20.51 2.16 -16.95
N GLU A 89 20.85 1.75 -18.16
CA GLU A 89 22.21 1.95 -18.72
C GLU A 89 22.53 3.44 -18.91
N ALA A 90 21.53 4.25 -19.33
CA ALA A 90 21.70 5.69 -19.52
C ALA A 90 21.80 6.50 -18.21
N THR A 91 21.51 5.89 -17.07
CA THR A 91 21.53 6.54 -15.75
C THR A 91 22.79 6.14 -14.99
N ASP A 92 23.74 7.04 -14.79
CA ASP A 92 25.02 6.71 -14.15
C ASP A 92 24.95 6.72 -12.61
N ASP A 93 24.09 7.59 -12.05
CA ASP A 93 24.02 7.80 -10.60
C ASP A 93 23.42 6.60 -9.84
N PRO A 94 24.18 5.95 -8.95
CA PRO A 94 23.71 4.80 -8.17
C PRO A 94 22.57 5.16 -7.21
N LYS A 95 22.53 6.39 -6.67
CA LYS A 95 21.46 6.82 -5.75
C LYS A 95 20.12 6.93 -6.49
N THR A 96 20.14 7.47 -7.69
CA THR A 96 18.98 7.53 -8.57
C THR A 96 18.48 6.12 -8.92
N LYS A 97 19.39 5.20 -9.23
CA LYS A 97 19.04 3.78 -9.47
C LYS A 97 18.42 3.13 -8.23
N LEU A 98 19.00 3.35 -7.06
CA LEU A 98 18.44 2.85 -5.79
C LEU A 98 17.05 3.41 -5.53
N GLY A 99 16.83 4.70 -5.80
CA GLY A 99 15.55 5.39 -5.65
C GLY A 99 14.40 4.81 -6.49
N VAL A 100 14.70 3.96 -7.49
CA VAL A 100 13.67 3.23 -8.23
C VAL A 100 12.96 2.21 -7.34
N PHE A 101 13.67 1.61 -6.40
CA PHE A 101 13.18 0.49 -5.58
C PHE A 101 12.92 0.87 -4.12
N SER A 102 13.54 1.93 -3.63
CA SER A 102 13.43 2.36 -2.23
C SER A 102 13.38 3.86 -2.10
N THR A 103 12.70 4.35 -1.07
CA THR A 103 12.85 5.73 -0.63
C THR A 103 14.11 5.88 0.21
N GLY A 104 14.60 7.10 0.31
CA GLY A 104 15.69 7.45 1.20
C GLY A 104 15.41 8.80 1.85
N PRO A 105 15.89 9.02 3.09
CA PRO A 105 15.69 10.29 3.77
C PRO A 105 16.45 11.42 3.08
N ALA A 106 15.83 12.58 2.97
CA ALA A 106 16.50 13.79 2.47
C ALA A 106 17.59 14.28 3.44
N ILE A 107 17.40 14.04 4.74
CA ILE A 107 18.34 14.37 5.80
C ILE A 107 18.73 13.10 6.53
N ASP A 108 20.02 12.77 6.54
CA ASP A 108 20.53 11.57 7.21
C ASP A 108 20.62 11.78 8.72
N ARG A 109 19.52 11.43 9.42
CA ARG A 109 19.42 11.40 10.89
C ARG A 109 18.68 10.14 11.33
N PRO A 110 19.37 9.03 11.57
CA PRO A 110 18.77 7.72 11.79
C PRO A 110 17.66 7.68 12.83
N GLY A 111 17.83 8.34 13.99
CA GLY A 111 16.79 8.38 15.03
C GLY A 111 15.51 9.12 14.60
N ALA A 112 15.66 10.27 13.96
CA ALA A 112 14.53 11.04 13.44
C ALA A 112 13.83 10.27 12.29
N ASN A 113 14.63 9.70 11.38
CA ASN A 113 14.12 8.93 10.24
C ASN A 113 13.35 7.69 10.71
N PHE A 114 13.88 6.98 11.72
CA PHE A 114 13.17 5.85 12.33
C PHE A 114 11.82 6.28 12.95
N LEU A 115 11.76 7.44 13.61
CA LEU A 115 10.52 7.97 14.16
C LEU A 115 9.51 8.31 13.05
N THR A 116 9.95 8.95 11.98
CA THR A 116 9.10 9.28 10.81
C THR A 116 8.52 8.02 10.18
N GLU A 117 9.35 7.00 9.92
CA GLU A 117 8.90 5.71 9.38
C GLU A 117 7.93 4.99 10.33
N THR A 118 8.18 5.09 11.65
CA THR A 118 7.28 4.52 12.67
C THR A 118 5.92 5.20 12.64
N ILE A 119 5.87 6.53 12.58
CA ILE A 119 4.63 7.31 12.50
C ILE A 119 3.89 6.98 11.20
N GLY A 120 4.59 6.97 10.06
CA GLY A 120 4.00 6.64 8.75
C GLY A 120 3.40 5.23 8.73
N THR A 121 4.11 4.26 9.27
CA THR A 121 3.63 2.87 9.37
C THR A 121 2.45 2.76 10.32
N PHE A 122 2.47 3.46 11.46
CA PHE A 122 1.34 3.50 12.39
C PHE A 122 0.09 4.08 11.73
N VAL A 123 0.21 5.21 11.03
CA VAL A 123 -0.91 5.82 10.30
C VAL A 123 -1.44 4.89 9.20
N LEU A 124 -0.54 4.19 8.49
CA LEU A 124 -0.92 3.22 7.47
C LEU A 124 -1.74 2.07 8.08
N VAL A 125 -1.22 1.43 9.11
CA VAL A 125 -1.89 0.28 9.74
C VAL A 125 -3.21 0.70 10.35
N LEU A 126 -3.24 1.79 11.11
CA LEU A 126 -4.46 2.33 11.72
C LEU A 126 -5.51 2.68 10.66
N GLY A 127 -5.11 3.36 9.58
CA GLY A 127 -6.00 3.74 8.49
C GLY A 127 -6.56 2.52 7.75
N LEU A 128 -5.75 1.51 7.50
CA LEU A 128 -6.21 0.25 6.89
C LEU A 128 -7.17 -0.51 7.82
N LEU A 129 -6.85 -0.61 9.10
CA LEU A 129 -7.76 -1.22 10.07
C LEU A 129 -9.11 -0.49 10.11
N ALA A 130 -9.11 0.84 10.10
CA ALA A 130 -10.35 1.63 10.04
C ALA A 130 -11.15 1.39 8.75
N ILE A 131 -10.48 1.29 7.59
CA ILE A 131 -11.12 0.99 6.30
C ILE A 131 -11.72 -0.42 6.31
N TYR A 132 -11.01 -1.41 6.84
CA TYR A 132 -11.45 -2.81 6.83
C TYR A 132 -12.45 -3.13 7.93
N SER A 133 -12.34 -2.52 9.12
CA SER A 133 -13.28 -2.72 10.23
C SER A 133 -14.64 -2.04 10.03
N ALA A 134 -14.80 -1.21 9.02
CA ALA A 134 -16.10 -0.58 8.72
C ALA A 134 -17.24 -1.58 8.47
N ASP A 135 -16.93 -2.86 8.21
CA ASP A 135 -17.93 -3.93 8.08
C ASP A 135 -18.36 -4.54 9.44
N SER A 136 -17.57 -4.32 10.49
CA SER A 136 -17.78 -4.87 11.83
C SER A 136 -18.65 -3.99 12.73
N LEU A 137 -19.36 -3.01 12.18
CA LEU A 137 -20.37 -2.26 12.93
C LEU A 137 -21.40 -3.25 13.49
N THR A 138 -21.52 -3.30 14.82
CA THR A 138 -22.47 -4.18 15.48
C THR A 138 -23.88 -3.88 15.02
N PRO A 139 -24.81 -4.87 15.09
CA PRO A 139 -26.20 -4.65 14.73
C PRO A 139 -26.82 -3.45 15.46
N GLU A 140 -26.44 -3.23 16.71
CA GLU A 140 -26.93 -2.12 17.54
C GLU A 140 -26.47 -0.76 16.99
N VAL A 141 -25.22 -0.63 16.58
CA VAL A 141 -24.71 0.61 15.98
C VAL A 141 -25.38 0.86 14.62
N ARG A 142 -25.61 -0.19 13.81
CA ARG A 142 -26.34 -0.06 12.55
C ARG A 142 -27.77 0.40 12.73
N GLU A 143 -28.43 -0.07 13.77
CA GLU A 143 -29.80 0.31 14.11
C GLU A 143 -29.88 1.76 14.59
N SER A 144 -28.91 2.19 15.40
CA SER A 144 -28.85 3.58 15.92
C SER A 144 -28.63 4.64 14.85
N ILE A 145 -27.98 4.30 13.72
CA ILE A 145 -27.77 5.20 12.58
C ILE A 145 -28.85 5.10 11.49
N GLY A 146 -29.95 4.37 11.76
CA GLY A 146 -31.14 4.35 10.91
C GLY A 146 -31.06 3.51 9.65
N VAL A 147 -30.18 2.52 9.58
CA VAL A 147 -30.07 1.58 8.43
C VAL A 147 -31.17 0.50 8.54
N VAL A 148 -32.38 0.83 8.10
CA VAL A 148 -33.61 0.06 8.37
C VAL A 148 -33.90 -1.08 7.38
N HIS A 149 -33.20 -1.25 6.27
CA HIS A 149 -33.50 -2.28 5.27
C HIS A 149 -32.45 -3.39 5.20
N ARG A 150 -32.56 -4.36 6.13
CA ARG A 150 -31.56 -5.42 6.40
C ARG A 150 -31.05 -6.22 5.19
N LYS A 151 -31.87 -6.68 4.25
CA LYS A 151 -31.40 -7.57 3.16
C LYS A 151 -30.84 -6.81 1.93
N LYS A 152 -31.46 -5.70 1.54
CA LYS A 152 -30.99 -4.92 0.39
C LYS A 152 -29.77 -4.08 0.75
N ALA A 153 -29.70 -3.57 1.99
CA ALA A 153 -28.55 -2.83 2.49
C ALA A 153 -27.31 -3.71 2.67
N GLU A 154 -27.45 -4.95 3.15
CA GLU A 154 -26.32 -5.89 3.26
C GLU A 154 -25.70 -6.24 1.91
N VAL A 155 -26.52 -6.52 0.90
CA VAL A 155 -26.00 -6.81 -0.45
C VAL A 155 -25.32 -5.59 -1.08
N ILE A 156 -25.92 -4.42 -0.97
CA ILE A 156 -25.35 -3.16 -1.49
C ILE A 156 -24.09 -2.78 -0.69
N GLN A 157 -24.11 -2.89 0.62
CA GLN A 157 -22.99 -2.54 1.50
C GLN A 157 -21.80 -3.48 1.29
N ASN A 158 -22.02 -4.79 1.15
CA ASN A 158 -20.97 -5.73 0.80
C ASN A 158 -20.38 -5.43 -0.59
N GLN A 159 -21.22 -5.11 -1.56
CA GLN A 159 -20.78 -4.79 -2.92
C GLN A 159 -19.94 -3.49 -2.95
N TRP A 160 -20.33 -2.44 -2.23
CA TRP A 160 -19.59 -1.19 -2.10
C TRP A 160 -18.28 -1.38 -1.31
N ALA A 161 -18.31 -2.13 -0.21
CA ALA A 161 -17.13 -2.41 0.60
C ALA A 161 -16.05 -3.14 -0.21
N TYR A 162 -16.43 -4.19 -0.94
CA TYR A 162 -15.51 -4.91 -1.83
C TYR A 162 -15.00 -4.03 -2.99
N SER A 163 -15.82 -3.09 -3.47
CA SER A 163 -15.44 -2.24 -4.60
C SER A 163 -14.54 -1.08 -4.22
N LEU A 164 -14.68 -0.51 -3.03
CA LEU A 164 -13.98 0.73 -2.64
C LEU A 164 -12.78 0.51 -1.73
N LYS A 165 -12.76 -0.53 -0.89
CA LYS A 165 -11.67 -0.77 0.06
C LYS A 165 -10.27 -0.75 -0.57
N PRO A 166 -10.01 -1.46 -1.68
CA PRO A 166 -8.72 -1.41 -2.34
C PRO A 166 -8.34 0.00 -2.83
N LEU A 167 -9.31 0.75 -3.35
CA LEU A 167 -9.10 2.13 -3.79
C LEU A 167 -8.76 3.03 -2.60
N LEU A 168 -9.49 2.92 -1.49
CA LEU A 168 -9.24 3.69 -0.27
C LEU A 168 -7.88 3.35 0.33
N ALA A 169 -7.46 2.08 0.31
CA ALA A 169 -6.12 1.68 0.71
C ALA A 169 -5.04 2.36 -0.15
N GLY A 170 -5.22 2.41 -1.46
CA GLY A 170 -4.32 3.13 -2.36
C GLY A 170 -4.30 4.63 -2.12
N LEU A 171 -5.45 5.25 -1.90
CA LEU A 171 -5.54 6.68 -1.55
C LEU A 171 -4.86 6.98 -0.21
N LEU A 172 -4.98 6.10 0.78
CA LEU A 172 -4.28 6.23 2.06
C LEU A 172 -2.75 6.25 1.85
N VAL A 173 -2.22 5.31 1.06
CA VAL A 173 -0.79 5.27 0.71
C VAL A 173 -0.36 6.54 -0.03
N PHE A 174 -1.17 7.03 -0.96
CA PHE A 174 -0.92 8.28 -1.67
C PHE A 174 -0.82 9.46 -0.71
N VAL A 175 -1.77 9.61 0.21
CA VAL A 175 -1.79 10.73 1.19
C VAL A 175 -0.61 10.65 2.16
N ILE A 176 -0.28 9.47 2.67
CA ILE A 176 0.89 9.27 3.53
C ILE A 176 2.17 9.67 2.79
N GLY A 177 2.35 9.21 1.56
CA GLY A 177 3.52 9.55 0.75
C GLY A 177 3.61 11.02 0.38
N MET A 178 2.50 11.77 0.41
CA MET A 178 2.49 13.22 0.21
C MET A 178 2.88 14.01 1.46
N GLY A 179 2.63 13.46 2.65
CA GLY A 179 2.77 14.19 3.91
C GLY A 179 4.00 13.83 4.74
N LEU A 180 4.62 12.72 4.46
CA LEU A 180 5.78 12.19 5.19
C LEU A 180 6.93 11.91 4.24
#